data_0f809953563eded4c7770ac22d0baf0d
#
_entry.id   0f809953563eded4c7770ac22d0baf0d
#
_cell.length_a   1.000
_cell.length_b   1.000
_cell.length_c   1.000
_cell.angle_alpha   90.00
_cell.angle_beta   90.00
_cell.angle_gamma   90.00
#
_symmetry.space_group_name_H-M   'P 1'
#
loop_
_entity.id
_entity.type
_entity.pdbx_description
1 polymer ?
#
loop_
_entity_poly.entity_id
_entity_poly.type
_entity_poly.pdbx_seq_one_letter_code
_entity_poly.pdbx_strand_id
1 'polypeptide(L)'
;MFTPDTLPQGYDKVARKPDLWLETRASPLRCAAMSDREARANLSAAQRRAVAELLQVSPVADELGRRFAEAGYELHLVGGSVRDALLGRLGEDLDFATNARPEQTQELLKDWAEAIWTTGAEFGTIGAAKRGLRVEVTTYRAEAYDRVSRNPIVRYGTSLQDDLRRRDFTVNAMAVSVPAHKFSDPYGGLDDLAAKRLRTPGAPEDSFADDPLRMLRAARFASQLRFEVDRPVVAAMTAMAGDLARITAERIRDEFVKLLSGADPVAGLRMLVDTGLAEQFLPELPGMRMAIDEHHQHKDVYEHTLTVVRNAIRLEDGGPDFVLRMAALMHDVGKPATKRNEPGGRVSFHHHEVVGARMTRQRMKALRFPKETIEQVSQLVFLHLRFHGYGTGEWTDSAVRRYVTDAGDLLPRLHRLVRSDSTTRNKRKAAQLAADYDALEERIARIQAEEDLARVRPDLDGNAIMELLGIPPGPLVGKAWRHLKELRLDRGPLSRDEAEQELRRWATDEGIADQLPR
;
A
#
# COMPACT_ATOMS: atom_id res chain seq x y z
N MET A 1 33.84 15.47 38.45
CA MET A 1 33.18 15.00 39.67
C MET A 1 31.70 15.31 39.51
N PHE A 2 30.95 14.36 39.21
CA PHE A 2 29.62 13.93 39.62
C PHE A 2 29.07 12.96 38.55
N THR A 3 28.82 11.80 39.07
CA THR A 3 28.37 10.58 38.38
C THR A 3 26.90 10.64 37.96
N PRO A 4 26.47 9.80 36.98
CA PRO A 4 25.09 9.69 36.53
C PRO A 4 24.36 8.64 37.37
N ASP A 5 23.12 8.89 37.71
CA ASP A 5 22.14 7.85 38.08
C ASP A 5 20.72 8.40 37.93
N THR A 6 19.91 7.72 37.19
CA THR A 6 18.64 7.01 37.38
C THR A 6 17.67 7.26 36.22
N LEU A 7 17.64 6.28 35.33
CA LEU A 7 16.46 6.01 34.51
C LEU A 7 15.85 4.70 34.97
N PRO A 8 14.51 4.55 35.08
CA PRO A 8 13.88 3.30 35.46
C PRO A 8 13.91 2.31 34.29
N GLN A 9 14.51 1.17 34.58
CA GLN A 9 14.45 -0.06 33.75
C GLN A 9 13.04 -0.63 33.77
N GLY A 10 12.56 -1.06 32.63
CA GLY A 10 11.40 -1.92 32.59
C GLY A 10 10.71 -2.01 31.25
N TYR A 11 11.37 -2.47 30.20
CA TYR A 11 10.77 -3.28 29.14
C TYR A 11 11.88 -4.13 28.53
N ASP A 12 12.07 -5.28 29.15
CA ASP A 12 13.10 -6.23 28.74
C ASP A 12 12.46 -7.33 27.85
N LYS A 13 13.07 -7.47 26.69
CA LYS A 13 13.27 -8.74 25.99
C LYS A 13 12.04 -9.60 25.67
N VAL A 14 11.39 -9.31 24.56
CA VAL A 14 10.92 -10.41 23.71
C VAL A 14 12.15 -10.95 22.98
N ALA A 15 12.77 -11.96 23.57
CA ALA A 15 13.84 -12.71 22.96
C ALA A 15 13.35 -13.26 21.62
N ARG A 16 13.95 -12.82 20.53
CA ARG A 16 13.87 -13.50 19.23
C ARG A 16 14.43 -14.91 19.45
N LYS A 17 13.55 -15.91 19.47
CA LYS A 17 13.97 -17.30 19.33
C LYS A 17 14.66 -17.42 17.97
N PRO A 18 15.87 -17.98 17.90
CA PRO A 18 16.55 -18.18 16.62
C PRO A 18 15.76 -19.15 15.75
N ASP A 19 15.84 -18.94 14.45
CA ASP A 19 15.28 -19.77 13.38
C ASP A 19 15.61 -21.26 13.60
N LEU A 20 14.68 -21.99 14.20
CA LEU A 20 14.84 -23.44 14.48
C LEU A 20 14.70 -24.31 13.21
N TRP A 21 14.58 -23.65 12.03
CA TRP A 21 14.31 -24.33 10.76
C TRP A 21 15.54 -24.49 9.86
N LEU A 22 16.72 -24.02 10.26
CA LEU A 22 17.91 -23.98 9.39
C LEU A 22 18.99 -25.02 9.73
N GLU A 23 18.85 -25.86 10.76
CA GLU A 23 19.89 -26.82 11.14
C GLU A 23 19.44 -28.29 11.19
N THR A 24 18.75 -28.78 10.17
CA THR A 24 18.74 -30.24 9.92
C THR A 24 19.25 -30.54 8.53
N ARG A 25 20.58 -30.48 8.37
CA ARG A 25 21.27 -31.18 7.29
C ARG A 25 21.19 -32.69 7.59
N ALA A 26 20.23 -33.37 6.99
CA ALA A 26 20.24 -34.83 6.93
C ALA A 26 21.04 -35.28 5.70
N SER A 27 22.01 -36.16 5.96
CA SER A 27 22.84 -36.87 4.97
C SER A 27 22.02 -37.67 3.95
N PRO A 28 22.53 -37.89 2.72
CA PRO A 28 21.84 -38.66 1.70
C PRO A 28 22.03 -40.15 1.93
N LEU A 29 21.01 -40.83 2.44
CA LEU A 29 20.92 -42.29 2.42
C LEU A 29 19.64 -42.71 1.71
N ARG A 30 19.85 -43.33 0.53
CA ARG A 30 18.99 -44.25 -0.24
C ARG A 30 17.50 -44.22 0.09
N CYS A 31 16.72 -43.58 -0.74
CA CYS A 31 15.28 -43.71 -0.78
C CYS A 31 14.88 -44.65 -1.91
N ALA A 32 14.24 -45.79 -1.54
CA ALA A 32 13.44 -46.59 -2.45
C ALA A 32 12.26 -45.70 -2.94
N ALA A 33 11.92 -45.77 -4.20
CA ALA A 33 10.86 -45.01 -4.82
C ALA A 33 9.49 -45.36 -4.21
N MET A 34 9.10 -44.63 -3.20
CA MET A 34 7.69 -44.43 -2.87
C MET A 34 7.10 -43.41 -3.84
N SER A 35 5.89 -43.67 -4.34
CA SER A 35 5.24 -42.77 -5.28
C SER A 35 5.15 -41.37 -4.68
N ASP A 36 5.51 -40.34 -5.45
CA ASP A 36 5.47 -38.92 -5.07
C ASP A 36 4.13 -38.45 -4.44
N ARG A 37 3.08 -39.22 -4.61
CA ARG A 37 1.74 -38.98 -4.06
C ARG A 37 1.57 -39.38 -2.59
N GLU A 38 2.25 -40.43 -2.14
CA GLU A 38 2.15 -40.93 -0.76
C GLU A 38 3.15 -40.23 0.20
N ALA A 39 4.27 -39.77 -0.32
CA ALA A 39 5.23 -38.97 0.45
C ALA A 39 4.71 -37.58 0.84
N ARG A 40 3.77 -37.03 0.08
CA ARG A 40 3.16 -35.70 0.31
C ARG A 40 2.06 -35.68 1.37
N ALA A 41 1.57 -36.84 1.84
CA ALA A 41 0.45 -36.93 2.76
C ALA A 41 0.85 -36.96 4.25
N ASN A 42 2.12 -37.06 4.58
CA ASN A 42 2.56 -37.28 5.97
C ASN A 42 3.47 -36.17 6.47
N LEU A 43 2.87 -35.16 7.11
CA LEU A 43 3.60 -34.28 8.03
C LEU A 43 4.41 -35.11 9.04
N SER A 44 5.63 -34.65 9.31
CA SER A 44 6.37 -35.21 10.46
C SER A 44 5.57 -35.01 11.76
N ALA A 45 5.80 -35.83 12.75
CA ALA A 45 5.13 -35.68 14.05
C ALA A 45 5.38 -34.30 14.68
N ALA A 46 6.55 -33.68 14.41
CA ALA A 46 6.87 -32.34 14.86
C ALA A 46 6.05 -31.27 14.14
N GLN A 47 5.84 -31.39 12.83
CA GLN A 47 5.00 -30.48 12.06
C GLN A 47 3.53 -30.57 12.45
N ARG A 48 3.01 -31.77 12.72
CA ARG A 48 1.64 -31.97 13.25
C ARG A 48 1.46 -31.34 14.62
N ARG A 49 2.45 -31.46 15.51
CA ARG A 49 2.42 -30.79 16.82
C ARG A 49 2.45 -29.27 16.69
N ALA A 50 3.31 -28.72 15.83
CA ALA A 50 3.37 -27.27 15.58
C ALA A 50 2.04 -26.72 15.08
N VAL A 51 1.38 -27.42 14.15
CA VAL A 51 0.03 -27.04 13.68
C VAL A 51 -0.99 -27.13 14.81
N ALA A 52 -0.97 -28.18 15.61
CA ALA A 52 -1.88 -28.36 16.76
C ALA A 52 -1.63 -27.29 17.84
N GLU A 53 -0.38 -26.93 18.12
CA GLU A 53 -0.02 -25.88 19.08
C GLU A 53 -0.46 -24.49 18.60
N LEU A 54 -0.33 -24.21 17.30
CA LEU A 54 -0.80 -22.93 16.70
C LEU A 54 -2.32 -22.78 16.77
N LEU A 55 -3.06 -23.87 16.67
CA LEU A 55 -4.52 -23.87 16.72
C LEU A 55 -5.10 -23.85 18.14
N GLN A 56 -4.36 -24.30 19.16
CA GLN A 56 -4.75 -24.15 20.55
C GLN A 56 -4.86 -22.69 21.00
N VAL A 57 -4.34 -21.76 20.22
CA VAL A 57 -4.37 -20.31 20.52
C VAL A 57 -5.74 -19.67 20.24
N SER A 58 -6.62 -20.31 19.49
CA SER A 58 -7.96 -19.78 19.22
C SER A 58 -9.09 -20.63 19.82
N PRO A 59 -9.45 -20.41 21.10
CA PRO A 59 -10.61 -21.08 21.73
C PRO A 59 -11.92 -20.84 20.96
N VAL A 60 -12.00 -19.72 20.21
CA VAL A 60 -13.14 -19.36 19.37
C VAL A 60 -13.29 -20.32 18.19
N ALA A 61 -12.18 -20.76 17.57
CA ALA A 61 -12.22 -21.73 16.48
C ALA A 61 -12.74 -23.10 16.95
N ASP A 62 -12.30 -23.56 18.12
CA ASP A 62 -12.75 -24.83 18.68
C ASP A 62 -14.21 -24.78 19.16
N GLU A 63 -14.63 -23.67 19.75
CA GLU A 63 -16.02 -23.46 20.14
C GLU A 63 -16.94 -23.51 18.91
N LEU A 64 -16.54 -22.83 17.84
CA LEU A 64 -17.27 -22.85 16.57
C LEU A 64 -17.27 -24.23 15.93
N GLY A 65 -16.13 -24.93 15.93
CA GLY A 65 -15.98 -26.27 15.39
C GLY A 65 -16.88 -27.30 16.09
N ARG A 66 -17.00 -27.24 17.43
CA ARG A 66 -17.94 -28.10 18.16
C ARG A 66 -19.38 -27.85 17.77
N ARG A 67 -19.78 -26.59 17.64
CA ARG A 67 -21.13 -26.19 17.24
C ARG A 67 -21.52 -26.73 15.86
N PHE A 68 -20.60 -26.66 14.89
CA PHE A 68 -20.82 -27.23 13.55
C PHE A 68 -20.87 -28.74 13.59
N ALA A 69 -19.97 -29.40 14.33
CA ALA A 69 -19.94 -30.86 14.48
C ALA A 69 -21.21 -31.40 15.15
N GLU A 70 -21.74 -30.75 16.18
CA GLU A 70 -23.00 -31.11 16.85
C GLU A 70 -24.20 -31.00 15.91
N ALA A 71 -24.16 -30.10 14.95
CA ALA A 71 -25.16 -29.95 13.89
C ALA A 71 -24.93 -30.88 12.68
N GLY A 72 -23.89 -31.72 12.69
CA GLY A 72 -23.57 -32.69 11.64
C GLY A 72 -22.81 -32.07 10.45
N TYR A 73 -22.19 -30.91 10.61
CA TYR A 73 -21.41 -30.24 9.58
C TYR A 73 -19.91 -30.28 9.87
N GLU A 74 -19.14 -30.30 8.79
CA GLU A 74 -17.68 -30.12 8.84
C GLU A 74 -17.34 -28.64 8.93
N LEU A 75 -16.27 -28.32 9.67
CA LEU A 75 -15.68 -26.99 9.69
C LEU A 75 -14.16 -27.10 9.63
N HIS A 76 -13.56 -26.36 8.71
CA HIS A 76 -12.12 -26.34 8.50
C HIS A 76 -11.59 -24.92 8.49
N LEU A 77 -10.59 -24.62 9.30
CA LEU A 77 -9.78 -23.42 9.14
C LEU A 77 -8.97 -23.55 7.84
N VAL A 78 -8.93 -22.52 7.01
CA VAL A 78 -8.39 -22.60 5.63
C VAL A 78 -7.64 -21.33 5.23
N GLY A 79 -6.95 -21.40 4.11
CA GLY A 79 -6.46 -20.22 3.41
C GLY A 79 -5.33 -19.48 4.11
N GLY A 80 -5.45 -18.15 4.11
CA GLY A 80 -4.49 -17.25 4.74
C GLY A 80 -4.28 -17.52 6.22
N SER A 81 -5.35 -17.88 6.93
CA SER A 81 -5.32 -18.16 8.37
C SER A 81 -4.41 -19.34 8.70
N VAL A 82 -4.44 -20.44 7.91
CA VAL A 82 -3.53 -21.59 8.09
C VAL A 82 -2.10 -21.22 7.74
N ARG A 83 -1.89 -20.56 6.59
CA ARG A 83 -0.56 -20.14 6.15
C ARG A 83 0.10 -19.21 7.18
N ASP A 84 -0.61 -18.20 7.64
CA ASP A 84 -0.05 -17.18 8.53
C ASP A 84 0.20 -17.74 9.93
N ALA A 85 -0.65 -18.67 10.40
CA ALA A 85 -0.40 -19.44 11.61
C ALA A 85 0.91 -20.26 11.49
N LEU A 86 1.13 -20.97 10.37
CA LEU A 86 2.36 -21.72 10.12
C LEU A 86 3.60 -20.82 10.04
N LEU A 87 3.44 -19.55 9.65
CA LEU A 87 4.50 -18.54 9.66
C LEU A 87 4.68 -17.85 11.02
N GLY A 88 3.94 -18.25 12.06
CA GLY A 88 3.96 -17.62 13.38
C GLY A 88 3.33 -16.22 13.41
N ARG A 89 2.45 -15.92 12.47
CA ARG A 89 1.71 -14.66 12.35
C ARG A 89 0.23 -14.95 12.63
N LEU A 90 -0.20 -14.80 13.86
CA LEU A 90 -1.63 -14.92 14.19
C LEU A 90 -2.34 -13.64 13.81
N GLY A 91 -3.34 -13.75 12.91
CA GLY A 91 -4.23 -12.66 12.54
C GLY A 91 -5.51 -12.67 13.38
N GLU A 92 -6.23 -11.56 13.36
CA GLU A 92 -7.56 -11.44 13.97
C GLU A 92 -8.68 -11.95 13.05
N ASP A 93 -8.36 -12.25 11.79
CA ASP A 93 -9.28 -12.75 10.77
C ASP A 93 -9.10 -14.27 10.61
N LEU A 94 -10.18 -15.02 10.82
CA LEU A 94 -10.22 -16.48 10.72
C LEU A 94 -11.13 -16.90 9.56
N ASP A 95 -10.53 -17.53 8.54
CA ASP A 95 -11.24 -18.05 7.38
C ASP A 95 -11.58 -19.53 7.56
N PHE A 96 -12.86 -19.86 7.49
CA PHE A 96 -13.32 -21.24 7.55
C PHE A 96 -14.01 -21.66 6.24
N ALA A 97 -13.96 -22.96 5.97
CA ALA A 97 -14.73 -23.62 4.94
C ALA A 97 -15.58 -24.76 5.56
N THR A 98 -16.81 -24.95 5.03
CA THR A 98 -17.79 -25.90 5.56
C THR A 98 -18.62 -26.53 4.45
N ASN A 99 -19.22 -27.69 4.71
CA ASN A 99 -20.28 -28.28 3.88
C ASN A 99 -21.68 -27.75 4.19
N ALA A 100 -21.84 -26.94 5.26
CA ALA A 100 -23.09 -26.24 5.55
C ALA A 100 -23.39 -25.16 4.51
N ARG A 101 -24.68 -24.99 4.16
CA ARG A 101 -25.13 -23.91 3.29
C ARG A 101 -25.12 -22.56 4.02
N PRO A 102 -25.12 -21.42 3.31
CA PRO A 102 -25.09 -20.09 3.95
C PRO A 102 -26.21 -19.89 4.97
N GLU A 103 -27.41 -20.37 4.70
CA GLU A 103 -28.57 -20.25 5.59
C GLU A 103 -28.35 -21.05 6.88
N GLN A 104 -27.79 -22.27 6.76
CA GLN A 104 -27.44 -23.15 7.88
C GLN A 104 -26.30 -22.56 8.70
N THR A 105 -25.28 -22.01 8.02
CA THR A 105 -24.18 -21.30 8.66
C THR A 105 -24.68 -20.10 9.44
N GLN A 106 -25.57 -19.29 8.86
CA GLN A 106 -26.15 -18.13 9.51
C GLN A 106 -26.93 -18.52 10.78
N GLU A 107 -27.71 -19.60 10.73
CA GLU A 107 -28.46 -20.08 11.90
C GLU A 107 -27.50 -20.59 13.00
N LEU A 108 -26.43 -21.30 12.63
CA LEU A 108 -25.41 -21.74 13.58
C LEU A 108 -24.65 -20.57 14.24
N LEU A 109 -24.51 -19.44 13.57
CA LEU A 109 -23.81 -18.26 14.09
C LEU A 109 -24.70 -17.36 14.95
N LYS A 110 -26.04 -17.45 14.83
CA LYS A 110 -27.01 -16.52 15.37
C LYS A 110 -26.90 -16.28 16.88
N ASP A 111 -26.81 -17.36 17.67
CA ASP A 111 -26.70 -17.27 19.13
C ASP A 111 -25.25 -17.37 19.64
N TRP A 112 -24.31 -17.46 18.71
CA TRP A 112 -22.89 -17.59 19.05
C TRP A 112 -22.16 -16.27 18.86
N ALA A 113 -22.43 -15.53 17.79
CA ALA A 113 -21.70 -14.33 17.39
C ALA A 113 -22.23 -13.07 18.08
N GLU A 114 -21.35 -12.11 18.31
CA GLU A 114 -21.69 -10.74 18.77
C GLU A 114 -22.25 -9.87 17.62
N ALA A 115 -21.81 -10.15 16.39
CA ALA A 115 -22.32 -9.53 15.16
C ALA A 115 -22.24 -10.53 14.00
N ILE A 116 -23.19 -10.43 13.06
CA ILE A 116 -23.23 -11.24 11.83
C ILE A 116 -23.45 -10.31 10.65
N TRP A 117 -22.77 -10.57 9.54
CA TRP A 117 -22.99 -9.89 8.27
C TRP A 117 -23.10 -10.88 7.12
N THR A 118 -24.00 -10.58 6.20
CA THR A 118 -24.36 -11.44 5.07
C THR A 118 -23.96 -10.87 3.72
N THR A 119 -23.11 -9.86 3.70
CA THR A 119 -22.66 -9.16 2.48
C THR A 119 -22.05 -10.12 1.44
N GLY A 120 -21.51 -11.26 1.87
CA GLY A 120 -20.95 -12.31 1.01
C GLY A 120 -21.85 -13.52 0.82
N ALA A 121 -23.10 -13.53 1.30
CA ALA A 121 -23.98 -14.70 1.28
C ALA A 121 -24.29 -15.20 -0.14
N GLU A 122 -24.44 -14.31 -1.09
CA GLU A 122 -24.60 -14.64 -2.51
C GLU A 122 -23.40 -15.42 -3.10
N PHE A 123 -22.22 -15.26 -2.49
CA PHE A 123 -20.99 -15.97 -2.81
C PHE A 123 -20.72 -17.14 -1.84
N GLY A 124 -21.66 -17.46 -0.97
CA GLY A 124 -21.54 -18.58 -0.02
C GLY A 124 -20.80 -18.27 1.28
N THR A 125 -20.52 -17.00 1.58
CA THR A 125 -19.77 -16.58 2.77
C THR A 125 -20.66 -15.84 3.77
N ILE A 126 -20.63 -16.27 5.03
CA ILE A 126 -21.25 -15.57 6.17
C ILE A 126 -20.12 -15.12 7.09
N GLY A 127 -20.13 -13.83 7.40
CA GLY A 127 -19.17 -13.25 8.34
C GLY A 127 -19.75 -13.07 9.73
N ALA A 128 -18.91 -13.17 10.76
CA ALA A 128 -19.27 -12.96 12.14
C ALA A 128 -18.13 -12.35 12.96
N ALA A 129 -18.45 -11.74 14.10
CA ALA A 129 -17.48 -11.28 15.08
C ALA A 129 -17.73 -11.96 16.42
N LYS A 130 -16.65 -12.36 17.10
CA LYS A 130 -16.69 -12.90 18.45
C LYS A 130 -15.38 -12.63 19.20
N ARG A 131 -15.47 -12.01 20.39
CA ARG A 131 -14.31 -11.71 21.26
C ARG A 131 -13.20 -10.97 20.53
N GLY A 132 -13.56 -10.01 19.68
CA GLY A 132 -12.61 -9.21 18.91
C GLY A 132 -12.06 -9.90 17.65
N LEU A 133 -12.37 -11.18 17.42
CA LEU A 133 -11.98 -11.91 16.22
C LEU A 133 -13.06 -11.76 15.14
N ARG A 134 -12.63 -11.63 13.89
CA ARG A 134 -13.47 -11.76 12.71
C ARG A 134 -13.43 -13.20 12.19
N VAL A 135 -14.58 -13.70 11.86
CA VAL A 135 -14.75 -15.07 11.36
C VAL A 135 -15.50 -15.01 10.04
N GLU A 136 -14.95 -15.59 8.99
CA GLU A 136 -15.62 -15.78 7.72
C GLU A 136 -15.80 -17.26 7.45
N VAL A 137 -17.05 -17.71 7.31
CA VAL A 137 -17.39 -19.12 7.04
C VAL A 137 -17.94 -19.21 5.63
N THR A 138 -17.22 -19.92 4.76
CA THR A 138 -17.58 -20.10 3.36
C THR A 138 -18.01 -21.54 3.09
N THR A 139 -19.16 -21.73 2.47
CA THR A 139 -19.60 -23.05 1.99
C THR A 139 -18.66 -23.57 0.92
N TYR A 140 -18.30 -24.86 0.94
CA TYR A 140 -17.49 -25.49 -0.10
C TYR A 140 -18.06 -25.20 -1.48
N ARG A 141 -17.20 -24.85 -2.42
CA ARG A 141 -17.59 -24.55 -3.80
C ARG A 141 -17.17 -25.69 -4.71
N ALA A 142 -18.07 -26.12 -5.59
CA ALA A 142 -17.75 -26.99 -6.71
C ALA A 142 -17.47 -26.15 -7.95
N GLU A 143 -16.74 -26.71 -8.94
CA GLU A 143 -16.49 -26.04 -10.22
C GLU A 143 -17.81 -25.80 -10.96
N ALA A 144 -18.05 -24.58 -11.37
CA ALA A 144 -19.06 -24.24 -12.35
C ALA A 144 -18.56 -23.04 -13.15
N TYR A 145 -18.12 -23.32 -14.35
CA TYR A 145 -17.71 -22.32 -15.31
C TYR A 145 -18.91 -21.84 -16.11
N ASP A 146 -19.29 -20.59 -15.94
CA ASP A 146 -19.90 -19.84 -17.01
C ASP A 146 -18.89 -18.77 -17.46
N ARG A 147 -18.21 -19.05 -18.58
CA ARG A 147 -17.14 -18.17 -19.13
C ARG A 147 -17.68 -16.84 -19.67
N VAL A 148 -18.99 -16.60 -19.61
CA VAL A 148 -19.66 -15.49 -20.28
C VAL A 148 -20.25 -14.47 -19.29
N SER A 149 -20.53 -14.86 -18.06
CA SER A 149 -21.22 -14.00 -17.08
C SER A 149 -20.25 -13.28 -16.14
N ARG A 150 -20.48 -11.97 -15.90
CA ARG A 150 -19.78 -11.19 -14.86
C ARG A 150 -20.15 -11.61 -13.44
N ASN A 151 -21.23 -12.38 -13.26
CA ASN A 151 -21.68 -12.93 -12.00
C ASN A 151 -21.42 -14.43 -11.99
N PRO A 152 -20.45 -14.94 -11.22
CA PRO A 152 -20.20 -16.37 -11.12
C PRO A 152 -21.44 -17.07 -10.52
N ILE A 153 -21.95 -18.08 -11.20
CA ILE A 153 -22.95 -18.99 -10.62
C ILE A 153 -22.22 -19.85 -9.59
N VAL A 154 -22.45 -19.58 -8.30
CA VAL A 154 -21.87 -20.37 -7.22
C VAL A 154 -22.56 -21.73 -7.19
N ARG A 155 -21.85 -22.80 -7.53
CA ARG A 155 -22.27 -24.17 -7.22
C ARG A 155 -21.58 -24.63 -5.95
N TYR A 156 -22.40 -25.00 -4.98
CA TYR A 156 -21.89 -25.50 -3.71
C TYR A 156 -21.43 -26.95 -3.87
N GLY A 157 -20.24 -27.24 -3.38
CA GLY A 157 -19.63 -28.56 -3.30
C GLY A 157 -19.87 -29.22 -1.94
N THR A 158 -19.49 -30.49 -1.85
CA THR A 158 -19.51 -31.27 -0.62
C THR A 158 -18.13 -31.77 -0.21
N SER A 159 -17.11 -31.48 -1.03
CA SER A 159 -15.74 -31.97 -0.86
C SER A 159 -14.77 -30.82 -0.49
N LEU A 160 -14.10 -30.96 0.65
CA LEU A 160 -12.99 -30.08 1.05
C LEU A 160 -11.87 -30.07 0.00
N GLN A 161 -11.56 -31.23 -0.60
CA GLN A 161 -10.48 -31.36 -1.57
C GLN A 161 -10.74 -30.51 -2.81
N ASP A 162 -11.99 -30.48 -3.29
CA ASP A 162 -12.39 -29.66 -4.45
C ASP A 162 -12.33 -28.17 -4.10
N ASP A 163 -12.76 -27.78 -2.89
CA ASP A 163 -12.63 -26.40 -2.41
C ASP A 163 -11.16 -25.94 -2.35
N LEU A 164 -10.28 -26.79 -1.84
CA LEU A 164 -8.84 -26.50 -1.77
C LEU A 164 -8.20 -26.43 -3.17
N ARG A 165 -8.64 -27.28 -4.12
CA ARG A 165 -8.13 -27.25 -5.51
C ARG A 165 -8.36 -25.94 -6.22
N ARG A 166 -9.48 -25.28 -5.90
CA ARG A 166 -9.90 -24.00 -6.52
C ARG A 166 -9.26 -22.77 -5.93
N ARG A 167 -8.46 -22.92 -4.88
CA ARG A 167 -7.77 -21.79 -4.28
C ARG A 167 -6.65 -21.27 -5.19
N ASP A 168 -6.23 -20.05 -4.93
CA ASP A 168 -5.26 -19.33 -5.76
C ASP A 168 -3.88 -20.02 -5.77
N PHE A 169 -3.34 -20.32 -4.59
CA PHE A 169 -2.00 -20.91 -4.44
C PHE A 169 -2.00 -22.06 -3.44
N THR A 170 -1.06 -23.01 -3.62
CA THR A 170 -0.89 -24.18 -2.74
C THR A 170 -0.72 -23.76 -1.28
N VAL A 171 0.02 -22.68 -1.01
CA VAL A 171 0.23 -22.15 0.34
C VAL A 171 -1.06 -21.64 1.01
N ASN A 172 -2.12 -21.44 0.25
CA ASN A 172 -3.46 -21.09 0.73
C ASN A 172 -4.46 -22.26 0.55
N ALA A 173 -4.00 -23.41 0.02
CA ALA A 173 -4.81 -24.60 -0.22
C ALA A 173 -4.55 -25.68 0.84
N MET A 174 -4.33 -25.24 2.07
CA MET A 174 -4.18 -26.06 3.27
C MET A 174 -5.39 -25.85 4.18
N ALA A 175 -5.73 -26.89 4.95
CA ALA A 175 -6.86 -26.86 5.86
C ALA A 175 -6.55 -27.55 7.18
N VAL A 176 -7.25 -27.14 8.24
CA VAL A 176 -7.24 -27.82 9.54
C VAL A 176 -8.67 -27.99 10.02
N SER A 177 -9.09 -29.24 10.25
CA SER A 177 -10.43 -29.51 10.79
C SER A 177 -10.54 -29.03 12.23
N VAL A 178 -11.64 -28.43 12.60
CA VAL A 178 -11.97 -28.06 13.97
C VAL A 178 -13.24 -28.75 14.40
N PRO A 179 -13.31 -29.33 15.63
CA PRO A 179 -12.32 -29.26 16.70
C PRO A 179 -11.25 -30.39 16.67
N ALA A 180 -11.20 -31.24 15.64
CA ALA A 180 -10.34 -32.44 15.61
C ALA A 180 -8.85 -32.13 15.30
N HIS A 181 -8.52 -30.93 14.88
CA HIS A 181 -7.17 -30.43 14.54
C HIS A 181 -6.41 -31.32 13.54
N LYS A 182 -7.14 -31.96 12.62
CA LYS A 182 -6.52 -32.76 11.57
C LYS A 182 -6.08 -31.86 10.41
N PHE A 183 -4.79 -31.80 10.16
CA PHE A 183 -4.22 -31.05 9.04
C PHE A 183 -4.42 -31.80 7.70
N SER A 184 -4.76 -31.05 6.65
CA SER A 184 -4.94 -31.53 5.28
C SER A 184 -4.19 -30.62 4.32
N ASP A 185 -3.28 -31.20 3.53
CA ASP A 185 -2.46 -30.52 2.52
C ASP A 185 -2.34 -31.38 1.26
N PRO A 186 -3.42 -31.49 0.46
CA PRO A 186 -3.43 -32.35 -0.73
C PRO A 186 -2.57 -31.84 -1.87
N TYR A 187 -2.13 -30.57 -1.85
CA TYR A 187 -1.42 -29.93 -2.96
C TYR A 187 0.03 -29.52 -2.63
N GLY A 188 0.55 -29.90 -1.45
CA GLY A 188 1.92 -29.65 -1.04
C GLY A 188 2.20 -28.19 -0.68
N GLY A 189 1.22 -27.50 -0.11
CA GLY A 189 1.31 -26.11 0.33
C GLY A 189 2.36 -25.89 1.41
N LEU A 190 2.55 -26.85 2.32
CA LEU A 190 3.56 -26.78 3.36
C LEU A 190 4.99 -26.81 2.81
N ASP A 191 5.24 -27.67 1.82
CA ASP A 191 6.54 -27.75 1.14
C ASP A 191 6.83 -26.45 0.36
N ASP A 192 5.82 -25.90 -0.31
CA ASP A 192 5.93 -24.62 -1.02
C ASP A 192 6.13 -23.45 -0.05
N LEU A 193 5.49 -23.49 1.12
CA LEU A 193 5.67 -22.50 2.19
C LEU A 193 7.10 -22.52 2.72
N ALA A 194 7.64 -23.71 2.98
CA ALA A 194 9.03 -23.90 3.45
C ALA A 194 10.05 -23.47 2.37
N ALA A 195 9.74 -23.75 1.09
CA ALA A 195 10.56 -23.35 -0.05
C ALA A 195 10.39 -21.87 -0.43
N LYS A 196 9.48 -21.13 0.21
CA LYS A 196 9.11 -19.74 -0.15
C LYS A 196 8.71 -19.62 -1.62
N ARG A 197 7.88 -20.52 -2.10
CA ARG A 197 7.47 -20.65 -3.49
C ARG A 197 5.96 -20.47 -3.63
N LEU A 198 5.54 -19.79 -4.70
CA LEU A 198 4.13 -19.65 -5.07
C LEU A 198 3.82 -20.51 -6.30
N ARG A 199 2.94 -21.48 -6.11
CA ARG A 199 2.47 -22.42 -7.13
C ARG A 199 0.96 -22.58 -7.00
N THR A 200 0.25 -22.77 -8.11
CA THR A 200 -1.18 -23.07 -8.11
C THR A 200 -1.44 -24.55 -7.77
N PRO A 201 -2.58 -24.91 -7.14
CA PRO A 201 -2.94 -26.30 -6.88
C PRO A 201 -3.14 -27.14 -8.15
N GLY A 202 -3.61 -26.52 -9.24
CA GLY A 202 -3.76 -27.10 -10.57
C GLY A 202 -2.97 -26.34 -11.63
N ALA A 203 -3.36 -26.45 -12.90
CA ALA A 203 -2.78 -25.67 -13.97
C ALA A 203 -3.02 -24.17 -13.74
N PRO A 204 -1.96 -23.31 -13.87
CA PRO A 204 -2.12 -21.88 -13.68
C PRO A 204 -3.13 -21.25 -14.63
N GLU A 205 -3.19 -21.75 -15.87
CA GLU A 205 -4.10 -21.26 -16.91
C GLU A 205 -5.56 -21.46 -16.50
N ASP A 206 -5.91 -22.61 -15.94
CA ASP A 206 -7.25 -22.88 -15.43
C ASP A 206 -7.57 -21.93 -14.25
N SER A 207 -6.63 -21.79 -13.32
CA SER A 207 -6.77 -20.91 -12.16
C SER A 207 -7.02 -19.46 -12.57
N PHE A 208 -6.30 -18.95 -13.57
CA PHE A 208 -6.42 -17.56 -14.04
C PHE A 208 -7.62 -17.34 -14.96
N ALA A 209 -8.05 -18.37 -15.70
CA ALA A 209 -9.31 -18.33 -16.43
C ALA A 209 -10.51 -18.17 -15.49
N ASP A 210 -10.46 -18.79 -14.31
CA ASP A 210 -11.47 -18.68 -13.25
C ASP A 210 -11.55 -17.26 -12.66
N ASP A 211 -10.43 -16.74 -12.20
CA ASP A 211 -10.32 -15.38 -11.66
C ASP A 211 -8.99 -14.76 -12.07
N PRO A 212 -8.98 -13.93 -13.12
CA PRO A 212 -7.78 -13.22 -13.56
C PRO A 212 -7.10 -12.37 -12.47
N LEU A 213 -7.84 -11.98 -11.42
CA LEU A 213 -7.25 -11.26 -10.29
C LEU A 213 -6.14 -12.06 -9.58
N ARG A 214 -6.16 -13.39 -9.70
CA ARG A 214 -5.11 -14.25 -9.11
C ARG A 214 -3.72 -13.96 -9.66
N MET A 215 -3.61 -13.41 -10.88
CA MET A 215 -2.35 -12.92 -11.43
C MET A 215 -1.80 -11.74 -10.62
N LEU A 216 -2.65 -10.76 -10.26
CA LEU A 216 -2.25 -9.68 -9.36
C LEU A 216 -1.93 -10.18 -7.95
N ARG A 217 -2.67 -11.19 -7.48
CA ARG A 217 -2.41 -11.82 -6.18
C ARG A 217 -1.05 -12.52 -6.15
N ALA A 218 -0.59 -13.13 -7.26
CA ALA A 218 0.77 -13.67 -7.37
C ALA A 218 1.83 -12.58 -7.14
N ALA A 219 1.73 -11.46 -7.84
CA ALA A 219 2.63 -10.32 -7.68
C ALA A 219 2.55 -9.72 -6.24
N ARG A 220 1.34 -9.67 -5.67
CA ARG A 220 1.14 -9.24 -4.28
C ARG A 220 1.83 -10.16 -3.28
N PHE A 221 1.67 -11.48 -3.40
CA PHE A 221 2.31 -12.43 -2.48
C PHE A 221 3.83 -12.43 -2.64
N ALA A 222 4.36 -12.24 -3.86
CA ALA A 222 5.78 -11.99 -4.05
C ALA A 222 6.26 -10.76 -3.26
N SER A 223 5.47 -9.68 -3.25
CA SER A 223 5.74 -8.48 -2.46
C SER A 223 5.61 -8.70 -0.94
N GLN A 224 4.51 -9.31 -0.49
CA GLN A 224 4.19 -9.44 0.94
C GLN A 224 4.99 -10.51 1.65
N LEU A 225 5.16 -11.67 1.02
CA LEU A 225 5.78 -12.85 1.61
C LEU A 225 7.26 -12.99 1.20
N ARG A 226 7.71 -12.25 0.17
CA ARG A 226 9.03 -12.40 -0.47
C ARG A 226 9.23 -13.82 -1.01
N PHE A 227 8.17 -14.39 -1.59
CA PHE A 227 8.19 -15.70 -2.20
C PHE A 227 8.51 -15.59 -3.69
N GLU A 228 9.22 -16.58 -4.20
CA GLU A 228 9.44 -16.75 -5.63
C GLU A 228 8.19 -17.33 -6.29
N VAL A 229 7.77 -16.75 -7.41
CA VAL A 229 6.64 -17.26 -8.21
C VAL A 229 7.18 -18.29 -9.19
N ASP A 230 6.56 -19.47 -9.21
CA ASP A 230 6.98 -20.59 -10.05
C ASP A 230 6.91 -20.23 -11.55
N ARG A 231 7.84 -20.73 -12.34
CA ARG A 231 7.97 -20.39 -13.78
C ARG A 231 6.69 -20.63 -14.59
N PRO A 232 5.98 -21.78 -14.44
CA PRO A 232 4.69 -21.98 -15.11
C PRO A 232 3.66 -20.90 -14.76
N VAL A 233 3.62 -20.45 -13.50
CA VAL A 233 2.72 -19.38 -13.07
C VAL A 233 3.06 -18.07 -13.77
N VAL A 234 4.34 -17.69 -13.83
CA VAL A 234 4.81 -16.47 -14.54
C VAL A 234 4.50 -16.55 -16.04
N ALA A 235 4.70 -17.73 -16.66
CA ALA A 235 4.39 -17.93 -18.08
C ALA A 235 2.88 -17.74 -18.36
N ALA A 236 2.02 -18.31 -17.51
CA ALA A 236 0.57 -18.14 -17.62
C ALA A 236 0.15 -16.67 -17.37
N MET A 237 0.75 -15.97 -16.38
CA MET A 237 0.52 -14.54 -16.17
C MET A 237 0.81 -13.72 -17.42
N THR A 238 1.94 -14.02 -18.09
CA THR A 238 2.33 -13.33 -19.34
C THR A 238 1.35 -13.60 -20.48
N ALA A 239 0.96 -14.87 -20.66
CA ALA A 239 0.05 -15.27 -21.74
C ALA A 239 -1.37 -14.71 -21.56
N MET A 240 -1.81 -14.54 -20.30
CA MET A 240 -3.19 -14.18 -19.95
C MET A 240 -3.33 -12.76 -19.38
N ALA A 241 -2.28 -11.93 -19.45
CA ALA A 241 -2.30 -10.58 -18.86
C ALA A 241 -3.52 -9.75 -19.31
N GLY A 242 -3.95 -9.87 -20.57
CA GLY A 242 -5.11 -9.18 -21.13
C GLY A 242 -6.44 -9.53 -20.45
N ASP A 243 -6.56 -10.72 -19.84
CA ASP A 243 -7.77 -11.14 -19.14
C ASP A 243 -8.06 -10.29 -17.89
N LEU A 244 -7.06 -9.56 -17.39
CA LEU A 244 -7.25 -8.64 -16.28
C LEU A 244 -8.30 -7.56 -16.58
N ALA A 245 -8.54 -7.24 -17.84
CA ALA A 245 -9.60 -6.32 -18.28
C ALA A 245 -11.03 -6.75 -17.85
N ARG A 246 -11.22 -8.03 -17.49
CA ARG A 246 -12.49 -8.57 -16.97
C ARG A 246 -12.73 -8.15 -15.50
N ILE A 247 -11.69 -7.71 -14.79
CA ILE A 247 -11.75 -7.41 -13.36
C ILE A 247 -12.09 -5.93 -13.14
N THR A 248 -12.90 -5.65 -12.12
CA THR A 248 -13.29 -4.27 -11.80
C THR A 248 -12.09 -3.47 -11.25
N ALA A 249 -12.12 -2.15 -11.49
CA ALA A 249 -11.06 -1.25 -11.06
C ALA A 249 -10.85 -1.26 -9.53
N GLU A 250 -11.92 -1.45 -8.76
CA GLU A 250 -11.89 -1.53 -7.31
C GLU A 250 -11.11 -2.76 -6.83
N ARG A 251 -11.38 -3.95 -7.42
CA ARG A 251 -10.66 -5.17 -7.06
C ARG A 251 -9.17 -5.07 -7.42
N ILE A 252 -8.85 -4.50 -8.59
CA ILE A 252 -7.47 -4.23 -9.02
C ILE A 252 -6.79 -3.29 -8.03
N ARG A 253 -7.45 -2.16 -7.69
CA ARG A 253 -6.95 -1.20 -6.69
C ARG A 253 -6.61 -1.87 -5.37
N ASP A 254 -7.51 -2.67 -4.83
CA ASP A 254 -7.35 -3.27 -3.50
C ASP A 254 -6.18 -4.26 -3.47
N GLU A 255 -5.98 -5.05 -4.52
CA GLU A 255 -4.81 -5.92 -4.64
C GLU A 255 -3.52 -5.11 -4.84
N PHE A 256 -3.57 -4.03 -5.62
CA PHE A 256 -2.42 -3.14 -5.84
C PHE A 256 -2.02 -2.39 -4.58
N VAL A 257 -2.97 -1.91 -3.78
CA VAL A 257 -2.70 -1.29 -2.47
C VAL A 257 -1.97 -2.29 -1.56
N LYS A 258 -2.46 -3.53 -1.47
CA LYS A 258 -1.83 -4.59 -0.69
C LYS A 258 -0.43 -4.94 -1.20
N LEU A 259 -0.22 -4.93 -2.53
CA LEU A 259 1.09 -5.15 -3.15
C LEU A 259 2.06 -4.03 -2.76
N LEU A 260 1.66 -2.78 -2.97
CA LEU A 260 2.54 -1.61 -2.72
C LEU A 260 2.83 -1.44 -1.22
N SER A 261 1.91 -1.86 -0.35
CA SER A 261 2.09 -1.89 1.11
C SER A 261 2.85 -3.14 1.61
N GLY A 262 3.26 -4.02 0.73
CA GLY A 262 4.00 -5.24 1.07
C GLY A 262 5.42 -4.98 1.58
N ALA A 263 6.08 -6.05 2.02
CA ALA A 263 7.43 -6.01 2.57
C ALA A 263 8.53 -5.77 1.51
N ASP A 264 8.28 -6.18 0.26
CA ASP A 264 9.14 -5.92 -0.91
C ASP A 264 8.29 -5.61 -2.15
N PRO A 265 7.67 -4.42 -2.23
CA PRO A 265 6.83 -4.06 -3.36
C PRO A 265 7.59 -4.01 -4.69
N VAL A 266 8.91 -3.82 -4.67
CA VAL A 266 9.70 -3.76 -5.89
C VAL A 266 9.70 -5.09 -6.63
N ALA A 267 9.74 -6.23 -5.92
CA ALA A 267 9.61 -7.55 -6.54
C ALA A 267 8.25 -7.70 -7.26
N GLY A 268 7.16 -7.31 -6.61
CA GLY A 268 5.83 -7.32 -7.19
C GLY A 268 5.69 -6.37 -8.39
N LEU A 269 6.20 -5.13 -8.28
CA LEU A 269 6.16 -4.14 -9.36
C LEU A 269 6.93 -4.61 -10.61
N ARG A 270 8.11 -5.21 -10.43
CA ARG A 270 8.86 -5.82 -11.55
C ARG A 270 8.05 -6.91 -12.22
N MET A 271 7.46 -7.80 -11.44
CA MET A 271 6.62 -8.88 -11.96
C MET A 271 5.45 -8.35 -12.78
N LEU A 272 4.76 -7.30 -12.32
CA LEU A 272 3.67 -6.66 -13.06
C LEU A 272 4.14 -6.14 -14.43
N VAL A 273 5.33 -5.53 -14.48
CA VAL A 273 5.87 -4.99 -15.73
C VAL A 273 6.39 -6.11 -16.64
N ASP A 274 7.10 -7.10 -16.08
CA ASP A 274 7.72 -8.17 -16.86
C ASP A 274 6.70 -9.15 -17.45
N THR A 275 5.51 -9.25 -16.85
CA THR A 275 4.39 -10.10 -17.33
C THR A 275 3.37 -9.37 -18.18
N GLY A 276 3.50 -8.05 -18.37
CA GLY A 276 2.51 -7.26 -19.13
C GLY A 276 1.22 -6.94 -18.36
N LEU A 277 1.16 -7.26 -17.06
CA LEU A 277 -0.01 -6.92 -16.23
C LEU A 277 -0.11 -5.42 -15.96
N ALA A 278 1.05 -4.73 -15.82
CA ALA A 278 1.05 -3.29 -15.57
C ALA A 278 0.42 -2.50 -16.72
N GLU A 279 0.56 -2.93 -17.96
CA GLU A 279 -0.03 -2.31 -19.15
C GLU A 279 -1.56 -2.24 -19.06
N GLN A 280 -2.19 -3.18 -18.35
CA GLN A 280 -3.65 -3.27 -18.26
C GLN A 280 -4.27 -2.23 -17.30
N PHE A 281 -3.53 -1.77 -16.28
CA PHE A 281 -4.10 -0.86 -15.27
C PHE A 281 -3.18 0.30 -14.86
N LEU A 282 -1.87 0.21 -15.07
CA LEU A 282 -0.84 1.20 -14.70
C LEU A 282 0.21 1.34 -15.83
N PRO A 283 -0.20 1.61 -17.10
CA PRO A 283 0.71 1.65 -18.25
C PRO A 283 1.80 2.72 -18.14
N GLU A 284 1.64 3.69 -17.25
CA GLU A 284 2.66 4.69 -16.97
C GLU A 284 3.94 4.07 -16.42
N LEU A 285 3.83 2.98 -15.65
CA LEU A 285 4.98 2.33 -15.01
C LEU A 285 5.92 1.69 -16.04
N PRO A 286 5.49 0.78 -16.94
CA PRO A 286 6.36 0.29 -18.02
C PRO A 286 6.78 1.40 -18.99
N GLY A 287 5.96 2.44 -19.18
CA GLY A 287 6.30 3.59 -20.02
C GLY A 287 7.56 4.34 -19.58
N MET A 288 7.98 4.22 -18.33
CA MET A 288 9.21 4.82 -17.81
C MET A 288 10.50 4.07 -18.22
N ARG A 289 10.42 2.85 -18.76
CA ARG A 289 11.60 2.06 -19.22
C ARG A 289 12.35 2.70 -20.40
N MET A 290 11.76 3.66 -21.09
CA MET A 290 12.28 4.28 -22.32
C MET A 290 13.03 5.59 -22.07
N ALA A 291 13.04 6.13 -20.86
CA ALA A 291 13.57 7.45 -20.60
C ALA A 291 15.03 7.39 -20.13
N ILE A 292 15.89 8.17 -20.83
CA ILE A 292 17.27 8.43 -20.41
C ILE A 292 17.23 9.58 -19.42
N ASP A 293 17.88 9.44 -18.26
CA ASP A 293 17.98 10.47 -17.22
C ASP A 293 18.75 11.72 -17.71
N GLU A 294 18.35 12.91 -17.24
CA GLU A 294 18.93 14.23 -17.53
C GLU A 294 20.44 14.33 -17.30
N HIS A 295 20.99 13.48 -16.46
CA HIS A 295 22.37 13.59 -15.97
C HIS A 295 23.36 12.71 -16.76
N HIS A 296 23.02 12.24 -17.95
CA HIS A 296 23.85 11.33 -18.79
C HIS A 296 24.41 10.10 -18.08
N GLN A 297 23.83 9.70 -16.93
CA GLN A 297 24.32 8.59 -16.13
C GLN A 297 23.63 7.26 -16.45
N HIS A 298 23.00 7.10 -17.61
CA HIS A 298 22.38 5.85 -18.09
C HIS A 298 21.44 5.18 -17.08
N LYS A 299 20.80 5.95 -16.20
CA LYS A 299 19.76 5.42 -15.31
C LYS A 299 18.44 5.48 -16.05
N ASP A 300 17.87 4.32 -16.30
CA ASP A 300 16.49 4.18 -16.70
C ASP A 300 15.58 4.80 -15.61
N VAL A 301 14.65 5.68 -16.01
CA VAL A 301 13.69 6.32 -15.08
C VAL A 301 12.91 5.28 -14.30
N TYR A 302 12.58 4.15 -14.91
CA TYR A 302 11.93 3.02 -14.24
C TYR A 302 12.80 2.46 -13.10
N GLU A 303 14.08 2.17 -13.34
CA GLU A 303 14.97 1.64 -12.30
C GLU A 303 15.26 2.66 -11.20
N HIS A 304 15.32 3.94 -11.56
CA HIS A 304 15.39 5.03 -10.60
C HIS A 304 14.14 5.04 -9.71
N THR A 305 12.95 5.02 -10.30
CA THR A 305 11.68 5.01 -9.58
C THR A 305 11.58 3.83 -8.61
N LEU A 306 11.97 2.63 -9.01
CA LEU A 306 12.00 1.48 -8.11
C LEU A 306 12.99 1.66 -6.94
N THR A 307 14.10 2.36 -7.19
CA THR A 307 15.07 2.70 -6.15
C THR A 307 14.49 3.72 -5.18
N VAL A 308 13.77 4.72 -5.66
CA VAL A 308 13.08 5.73 -4.84
C VAL A 308 12.01 5.07 -3.96
N VAL A 309 11.20 4.16 -4.50
CA VAL A 309 10.24 3.37 -3.70
C VAL A 309 10.95 2.60 -2.57
N ARG A 310 12.09 1.96 -2.86
CA ARG A 310 12.89 1.23 -1.86
C ARG A 310 13.45 2.15 -0.77
N ASN A 311 13.88 3.34 -1.15
CA ASN A 311 14.38 4.34 -0.22
C ASN A 311 13.24 4.92 0.64
N ALA A 312 12.05 5.17 0.06
CA ALA A 312 10.87 5.64 0.78
C ALA A 312 10.48 4.68 1.91
N ILE A 313 10.47 3.37 1.63
CA ILE A 313 10.21 2.33 2.64
C ILE A 313 11.17 2.41 3.83
N ARG A 314 12.44 2.73 3.58
CA ARG A 314 13.45 2.86 4.67
C ARG A 314 13.24 4.09 5.55
N LEU A 315 12.52 5.07 5.05
CA LEU A 315 12.21 6.32 5.73
C LEU A 315 10.80 6.34 6.34
N GLU A 316 10.04 5.24 6.19
CA GLU A 316 8.74 5.10 6.84
C GLU A 316 8.89 4.99 8.36
N ASP A 317 7.91 5.54 9.06
CA ASP A 317 7.82 5.53 10.50
C ASP A 317 6.45 4.96 10.91
N GLY A 318 6.45 3.92 11.72
CA GLY A 318 5.23 3.30 12.24
C GLY A 318 4.51 2.32 11.30
N GLY A 319 5.08 1.96 10.14
CA GLY A 319 4.51 0.96 9.21
C GLY A 319 4.35 1.46 7.78
N PRO A 320 3.74 0.65 6.88
CA PRO A 320 3.61 1.00 5.46
C PRO A 320 2.76 2.25 5.23
N ASP A 321 3.35 3.29 4.63
CA ASP A 321 2.64 4.50 4.20
C ASP A 321 2.33 4.42 2.69
N PHE A 322 1.11 4.01 2.35
CA PHE A 322 0.67 3.87 0.96
C PHE A 322 0.81 5.18 0.18
N VAL A 323 0.47 6.33 0.78
CA VAL A 323 0.52 7.64 0.11
C VAL A 323 1.96 7.99 -0.27
N LEU A 324 2.91 7.79 0.65
CA LEU A 324 4.33 8.01 0.38
C LEU A 324 4.86 7.06 -0.71
N ARG A 325 4.56 5.76 -0.62
CA ARG A 325 5.01 4.76 -1.60
C ARG A 325 4.43 5.01 -2.99
N MET A 326 3.15 5.39 -3.05
CA MET A 326 2.48 5.71 -4.31
C MET A 326 3.05 7.01 -4.91
N ALA A 327 3.32 8.03 -4.09
CA ALA A 327 3.99 9.24 -4.55
C ALA A 327 5.41 8.94 -5.07
N ALA A 328 6.17 8.10 -4.38
CA ALA A 328 7.48 7.63 -4.81
C ALA A 328 7.43 6.84 -6.13
N LEU A 329 6.37 6.06 -6.36
CA LEU A 329 6.17 5.33 -7.60
C LEU A 329 5.79 6.25 -8.77
N MET A 330 5.10 7.34 -8.50
CA MET A 330 4.53 8.22 -9.53
C MET A 330 5.29 9.55 -9.71
N HIS A 331 6.33 9.85 -8.89
CA HIS A 331 6.97 11.18 -8.91
C HIS A 331 7.50 11.57 -10.29
N ASP A 332 8.08 10.63 -10.99
CA ASP A 332 8.72 10.82 -12.30
C ASP A 332 7.86 10.38 -13.50
N VAL A 333 6.62 10.02 -13.28
CA VAL A 333 5.72 9.48 -14.34
C VAL A 333 5.49 10.46 -15.49
N GLY A 334 5.72 11.75 -15.27
CA GLY A 334 5.63 12.79 -16.29
C GLY A 334 6.84 12.88 -17.23
N LYS A 335 7.99 12.29 -16.87
CA LYS A 335 9.23 12.40 -17.65
C LYS A 335 9.10 11.91 -19.11
N PRO A 336 8.53 10.74 -19.40
CA PRO A 336 8.35 10.29 -20.77
C PRO A 336 7.56 11.27 -21.65
N ALA A 337 6.52 11.89 -21.09
CA ALA A 337 5.65 12.82 -21.80
C ALA A 337 6.26 14.23 -21.99
N THR A 338 7.26 14.59 -21.18
CA THR A 338 7.91 15.92 -21.22
C THR A 338 9.32 15.88 -21.79
N LYS A 339 9.77 14.71 -22.25
CA LYS A 339 11.10 14.52 -22.82
C LYS A 339 11.35 15.44 -24.00
N ARG A 340 12.44 16.21 -23.95
CA ARG A 340 12.93 17.03 -25.05
C ARG A 340 14.41 16.79 -25.29
N ASN A 341 14.79 16.72 -26.56
CA ASN A 341 16.19 16.66 -26.96
C ASN A 341 16.70 18.11 -27.14
N GLU A 342 17.64 18.50 -26.31
CA GLU A 342 18.24 19.83 -26.30
C GLU A 342 19.51 19.87 -27.21
N PRO A 343 19.94 21.06 -27.64
CA PRO A 343 21.20 21.21 -28.36
C PRO A 343 22.38 20.63 -27.60
N GLY A 344 23.28 19.93 -28.31
CA GLY A 344 24.43 19.27 -27.71
C GLY A 344 24.14 17.85 -27.15
N GLY A 345 23.00 17.25 -27.51
CA GLY A 345 22.66 15.86 -27.17
C GLY A 345 22.17 15.67 -25.72
N ARG A 346 21.90 16.75 -25.00
CA ARG A 346 21.29 16.70 -23.67
C ARG A 346 19.79 16.42 -23.78
N VAL A 347 19.23 15.79 -22.75
CA VAL A 347 17.78 15.55 -22.63
C VAL A 347 17.27 16.34 -21.43
N SER A 348 16.14 17.02 -21.60
CA SER A 348 15.43 17.72 -20.52
C SER A 348 14.02 17.19 -20.33
N PHE A 349 13.44 17.43 -19.14
CA PHE A 349 12.10 17.00 -18.75
C PHE A 349 11.35 18.12 -18.00
N HIS A 350 11.38 19.33 -18.58
CA HIS A 350 10.78 20.49 -17.94
C HIS A 350 9.30 20.28 -17.64
N HIS A 351 8.88 20.67 -16.43
CA HIS A 351 7.51 20.59 -15.92
C HIS A 351 6.95 19.16 -15.82
N HIS A 352 7.82 18.14 -15.66
CA HIS A 352 7.35 16.77 -15.49
C HIS A 352 6.57 16.57 -14.17
N GLU A 353 6.81 17.39 -13.15
CA GLU A 353 6.06 17.42 -11.90
C GLU A 353 4.59 17.84 -12.12
N VAL A 354 4.34 18.83 -13.00
CA VAL A 354 2.99 19.29 -13.32
C VAL A 354 2.24 18.23 -14.14
N VAL A 355 2.91 17.72 -15.17
CA VAL A 355 2.35 16.69 -16.05
C VAL A 355 2.15 15.38 -15.26
N GLY A 356 3.13 14.98 -14.46
CA GLY A 356 3.08 13.80 -13.61
C GLY A 356 1.95 13.85 -12.59
N ALA A 357 1.76 14.97 -11.90
CA ALA A 357 0.64 15.16 -10.98
C ALA A 357 -0.73 15.00 -11.67
N ARG A 358 -0.88 15.53 -12.89
CA ARG A 358 -2.11 15.35 -13.68
C ARG A 358 -2.30 13.89 -14.08
N MET A 359 -1.27 13.21 -14.58
CA MET A 359 -1.31 11.80 -14.95
C MET A 359 -1.66 10.92 -13.74
N THR A 360 -1.02 11.17 -12.60
CA THR A 360 -1.30 10.48 -11.33
C THR A 360 -2.76 10.61 -10.93
N ARG A 361 -3.31 11.84 -10.95
CA ARG A 361 -4.72 12.09 -10.64
C ARG A 361 -5.66 11.34 -11.58
N GLN A 362 -5.39 11.34 -12.87
CA GLN A 362 -6.18 10.62 -13.88
C GLN A 362 -6.14 9.11 -13.63
N ARG A 363 -4.95 8.54 -13.41
CA ARG A 363 -4.77 7.10 -13.16
C ARG A 363 -5.46 6.65 -11.88
N MET A 364 -5.22 7.33 -10.78
CA MET A 364 -5.84 6.99 -9.50
C MET A 364 -7.36 7.14 -9.53
N LYS A 365 -7.88 8.13 -10.26
CA LYS A 365 -9.34 8.26 -10.50
C LYS A 365 -9.88 7.09 -11.31
N ALA A 366 -9.19 6.64 -12.35
CA ALA A 366 -9.58 5.47 -13.14
C ALA A 366 -9.60 4.19 -12.29
N LEU A 367 -8.68 4.06 -11.34
CA LEU A 367 -8.62 2.96 -10.38
C LEU A 367 -9.54 3.16 -9.16
N ARG A 368 -10.41 4.18 -9.16
CA ARG A 368 -11.42 4.40 -8.11
C ARG A 368 -10.84 4.60 -6.71
N PHE A 369 -9.69 5.25 -6.60
CA PHE A 369 -9.17 5.66 -5.30
C PHE A 369 -10.06 6.74 -4.63
N PRO A 370 -10.07 6.84 -3.29
CA PRO A 370 -10.72 7.94 -2.57
C PRO A 370 -10.15 9.29 -2.99
N LYS A 371 -11.01 10.32 -3.05
CA LYS A 371 -10.64 11.68 -3.46
C LYS A 371 -9.47 12.23 -2.65
N GLU A 372 -9.50 12.06 -1.34
CA GLU A 372 -8.44 12.52 -0.44
C GLU A 372 -7.08 11.88 -0.79
N THR A 373 -7.03 10.56 -1.00
CA THR A 373 -5.81 9.85 -1.38
C THR A 373 -5.27 10.34 -2.73
N ILE A 374 -6.17 10.60 -3.70
CA ILE A 374 -5.79 11.15 -5.02
C ILE A 374 -5.16 12.53 -4.84
N GLU A 375 -5.74 13.40 -4.04
CA GLU A 375 -5.24 14.75 -3.79
C GLU A 375 -3.88 14.71 -3.09
N GLN A 376 -3.73 13.91 -2.02
CA GLN A 376 -2.48 13.77 -1.28
C GLN A 376 -1.33 13.29 -2.18
N VAL A 377 -1.53 12.20 -2.94
CA VAL A 377 -0.48 11.66 -3.82
C VAL A 377 -0.15 12.64 -4.95
N SER A 378 -1.16 13.22 -5.60
CA SER A 378 -0.94 14.16 -6.71
C SER A 378 -0.23 15.43 -6.25
N GLN A 379 -0.50 15.90 -5.03
CA GLN A 379 0.17 17.05 -4.45
C GLN A 379 1.65 16.75 -4.15
N LEU A 380 1.95 15.57 -3.60
CA LEU A 380 3.33 15.15 -3.37
C LEU A 380 4.11 15.05 -4.69
N VAL A 381 3.52 14.47 -5.73
CA VAL A 381 4.11 14.41 -7.08
C VAL A 381 4.35 15.81 -7.64
N PHE A 382 3.42 16.75 -7.45
CA PHE A 382 3.59 18.14 -7.89
C PHE A 382 4.72 18.86 -7.15
N LEU A 383 4.89 18.60 -5.87
CA LEU A 383 5.82 19.32 -5.00
C LEU A 383 7.24 18.71 -4.95
N HIS A 384 7.46 17.49 -5.47
CA HIS A 384 8.72 16.78 -5.25
C HIS A 384 9.98 17.52 -5.73
N LEU A 385 9.87 18.39 -6.75
CA LEU A 385 10.97 19.22 -7.24
C LEU A 385 11.18 20.52 -6.47
N ARG A 386 10.26 20.91 -5.58
CA ARG A 386 10.34 22.21 -4.87
C ARG A 386 11.59 22.39 -4.03
N PHE A 387 12.23 21.29 -3.60
CA PHE A 387 13.49 21.33 -2.84
C PHE A 387 14.70 21.68 -3.70
N HIS A 388 14.64 21.55 -5.03
CA HIS A 388 15.77 21.84 -5.90
C HIS A 388 16.21 23.31 -5.75
N GLY A 389 17.53 23.53 -5.55
CA GLY A 389 18.11 24.86 -5.29
C GLY A 389 18.30 25.19 -3.81
N TYR A 390 17.79 24.40 -2.87
CA TYR A 390 18.16 24.55 -1.46
C TYR A 390 19.64 24.19 -1.27
N GLY A 391 20.38 25.01 -0.50
CA GLY A 391 21.84 24.83 -0.34
C GLY A 391 22.69 25.61 -1.37
N THR A 392 22.10 26.15 -2.45
CA THR A 392 22.79 27.02 -3.42
C THR A 392 22.74 28.51 -3.04
N GLY A 393 22.10 28.86 -1.93
CA GLY A 393 21.97 30.23 -1.41
C GLY A 393 20.74 30.99 -1.89
N GLU A 394 19.89 30.37 -2.71
CA GLU A 394 18.73 31.04 -3.30
C GLU A 394 17.44 31.02 -2.45
N TRP A 395 17.41 30.20 -1.38
CA TRP A 395 16.20 30.08 -0.56
C TRP A 395 16.13 31.18 0.52
N THR A 396 15.15 32.07 0.36
CA THR A 396 14.75 33.05 1.38
C THR A 396 13.77 32.44 2.37
N ASP A 397 13.50 33.13 3.50
CA ASP A 397 12.44 32.69 4.43
C ASP A 397 11.07 32.70 3.78
N SER A 398 10.83 33.59 2.82
CA SER A 398 9.62 33.57 1.98
C SER A 398 9.49 32.26 1.21
N ALA A 399 10.56 31.76 0.60
CA ALA A 399 10.55 30.48 -0.10
C ALA A 399 10.24 29.30 0.85
N VAL A 400 10.81 29.32 2.07
CA VAL A 400 10.53 28.31 3.10
C VAL A 400 9.06 28.37 3.54
N ARG A 401 8.51 29.56 3.80
CA ARG A 401 7.09 29.71 4.16
C ARG A 401 6.17 29.18 3.08
N ARG A 402 6.45 29.48 1.79
CA ARG A 402 5.69 28.94 0.66
C ARG A 402 5.78 27.43 0.58
N TYR A 403 6.98 26.87 0.73
CA TYR A 403 7.18 25.41 0.74
C TYR A 403 6.34 24.71 1.81
N VAL A 404 6.37 25.21 3.06
CA VAL A 404 5.58 24.67 4.17
C VAL A 404 4.07 24.82 3.92
N THR A 405 3.65 26.01 3.46
CA THR A 405 2.23 26.30 3.20
C THR A 405 1.66 25.45 2.07
N ASP A 406 2.43 25.25 0.99
CA ASP A 406 2.01 24.43 -0.15
C ASP A 406 1.94 22.95 0.20
N ALA A 407 2.83 22.49 1.09
CA ALA A 407 2.84 21.10 1.55
C ALA A 407 1.75 20.82 2.61
N GLY A 408 1.47 21.78 3.50
CA GLY A 408 0.51 21.62 4.59
C GLY A 408 0.79 20.35 5.41
N ASP A 409 -0.24 19.55 5.67
CA ASP A 409 -0.15 18.28 6.43
C ASP A 409 0.70 17.21 5.71
N LEU A 410 1.01 17.40 4.44
CA LEU A 410 1.87 16.49 3.68
C LEU A 410 3.37 16.75 3.86
N LEU A 411 3.76 17.79 4.59
CA LEU A 411 5.16 18.19 4.76
C LEU A 411 6.07 17.03 5.23
N PRO A 412 5.71 16.21 6.23
CA PRO A 412 6.55 15.09 6.64
C PRO A 412 6.72 14.03 5.54
N ARG A 413 5.66 13.77 4.75
CA ARG A 413 5.73 12.86 3.60
C ARG A 413 6.56 13.45 2.47
N LEU A 414 6.45 14.75 2.22
CA LEU A 414 7.23 15.45 1.19
C LEU A 414 8.72 15.38 1.50
N HIS A 415 9.14 15.61 2.74
CA HIS A 415 10.54 15.46 3.17
C HIS A 415 11.04 14.02 2.92
N ARG A 416 10.27 13.00 3.30
CA ARG A 416 10.63 11.59 3.04
C ARG A 416 10.71 11.28 1.55
N LEU A 417 9.79 11.79 0.74
CA LEU A 417 9.80 11.61 -0.71
C LEU A 417 11.06 12.22 -1.34
N VAL A 418 11.37 13.48 -1.03
CA VAL A 418 12.52 14.19 -1.60
C VAL A 418 13.85 13.57 -1.14
N ARG A 419 13.96 13.15 0.14
CA ARG A 419 15.11 12.38 0.63
C ARG A 419 15.26 11.04 -0.09
N SER A 420 14.14 10.36 -0.41
CA SER A 420 14.11 9.08 -1.11
C SER A 420 14.61 9.18 -2.54
N ASP A 421 14.34 10.31 -3.20
CA ASP A 421 14.73 10.61 -4.57
C ASP A 421 16.23 10.88 -4.73
N SER A 422 16.93 11.18 -3.63
CA SER A 422 18.38 11.36 -3.61
C SER A 422 19.12 10.04 -3.84
N THR A 423 19.26 9.62 -5.11
CA THR A 423 19.85 8.32 -5.49
C THR A 423 21.29 8.41 -6.00
N THR A 424 22.02 9.49 -5.71
CA THR A 424 23.40 9.66 -6.17
C THR A 424 24.35 8.61 -5.59
N ARG A 425 25.24 8.07 -6.44
CA ARG A 425 26.31 7.15 -6.01
C ARG A 425 27.51 7.88 -5.43
N ASN A 426 27.62 9.18 -5.61
CA ASN A 426 28.70 10.00 -5.06
C ASN A 426 28.44 10.25 -3.57
N LYS A 427 29.22 9.60 -2.72
CA LYS A 427 29.09 9.68 -1.26
C LYS A 427 29.18 11.12 -0.73
N ARG A 428 30.07 11.97 -1.31
CA ARG A 428 30.22 13.36 -0.90
C ARG A 428 28.97 14.17 -1.24
N LYS A 429 28.43 13.98 -2.47
CA LYS A 429 27.18 14.62 -2.89
C LYS A 429 25.98 14.14 -2.06
N ALA A 430 25.92 12.85 -1.73
CA ALA A 430 24.88 12.30 -0.87
C ALA A 430 24.92 12.89 0.54
N ALA A 431 26.11 13.02 1.13
CA ALA A 431 26.28 13.62 2.45
C ALA A 431 25.92 15.12 2.44
N GLN A 432 26.28 15.85 1.39
CA GLN A 432 25.90 17.25 1.24
C GLN A 432 24.38 17.42 1.15
N LEU A 433 23.70 16.63 0.31
CA LEU A 433 22.26 16.66 0.19
C LEU A 433 21.56 16.31 1.51
N ALA A 434 22.07 15.34 2.26
CA ALA A 434 21.52 15.01 3.57
C ALA A 434 21.64 16.19 4.54
N ALA A 435 22.81 16.87 4.59
CA ALA A 435 23.01 18.06 5.42
C ALA A 435 22.10 19.22 4.98
N ASP A 436 21.88 19.40 3.67
CA ASP A 436 20.99 20.45 3.15
C ASP A 436 19.52 20.18 3.57
N TYR A 437 19.08 18.91 3.58
CA TYR A 437 17.76 18.53 4.08
C TYR A 437 17.62 18.79 5.58
N ASP A 438 18.62 18.42 6.38
CA ASP A 438 18.61 18.64 7.82
C ASP A 438 18.56 20.15 8.13
N ALA A 439 19.36 20.94 7.43
CA ALA A 439 19.37 22.40 7.56
C ALA A 439 18.00 23.04 7.17
N LEU A 440 17.33 22.52 6.14
CA LEU A 440 15.98 22.98 5.80
C LEU A 440 14.97 22.65 6.90
N GLU A 441 14.99 21.42 7.44
CA GLU A 441 14.06 21.02 8.50
C GLU A 441 14.28 21.84 9.78
N GLU A 442 15.53 22.10 10.16
CA GLU A 442 15.86 22.98 11.27
C GLU A 442 15.38 24.43 11.04
N ARG A 443 15.56 24.94 9.82
CA ARG A 443 15.08 26.29 9.47
C ARG A 443 13.55 26.37 9.48
N ILE A 444 12.86 25.34 8.99
CA ILE A 444 11.40 25.24 9.06
C ILE A 444 10.94 25.25 10.52
N ALA A 445 11.57 24.42 11.39
CA ALA A 445 11.21 24.35 12.80
C ALA A 445 11.39 25.72 13.50
N ARG A 446 12.47 26.44 13.19
CA ARG A 446 12.70 27.79 13.71
C ARG A 446 11.59 28.77 13.28
N ILE A 447 11.31 28.84 11.97
CA ILE A 447 10.27 29.74 11.45
C ILE A 447 8.89 29.36 11.98
N GLN A 448 8.57 28.06 12.13
CA GLN A 448 7.32 27.60 12.73
C GLN A 448 7.19 28.01 14.21
N ALA A 449 8.28 27.95 14.97
CA ALA A 449 8.29 28.38 16.36
C ALA A 449 8.09 29.91 16.50
N GLU A 450 8.60 30.69 15.54
CA GLU A 450 8.49 32.14 15.52
C GLU A 450 7.13 32.65 15.00
N GLU A 451 6.53 31.96 14.04
CA GLU A 451 5.46 32.52 13.20
C GLU A 451 4.13 31.70 13.18
N ASP A 452 4.01 30.57 13.83
CA ASP A 452 2.85 29.66 13.73
C ASP A 452 2.44 29.36 12.24
N LEU A 453 3.40 28.91 11.43
CA LEU A 453 3.23 28.69 9.98
C LEU A 453 2.12 27.68 9.62
N ALA A 454 1.73 26.81 10.53
CA ALA A 454 0.65 25.84 10.30
C ALA A 454 -0.72 26.52 10.05
N ARG A 455 -0.82 27.80 10.42
CA ARG A 455 -2.05 28.59 10.30
C ARG A 455 -1.80 29.95 9.65
N VAL A 456 -0.97 30.00 8.59
CA VAL A 456 -0.75 31.27 7.87
C VAL A 456 -2.09 31.80 7.36
N ARG A 457 -2.65 32.73 8.13
CA ARG A 457 -3.81 33.55 7.75
C ARG A 457 -3.32 34.97 7.54
N PRO A 458 -3.96 35.76 6.68
CA PRO A 458 -3.70 37.20 6.63
C PRO A 458 -3.86 37.84 8.01
N ASP A 459 -3.10 38.87 8.28
CA ASP A 459 -3.14 39.59 9.56
C ASP A 459 -4.43 40.35 9.78
N LEU A 460 -5.27 40.50 8.72
CA LEU A 460 -6.65 40.96 8.79
C LEU A 460 -7.58 39.85 8.27
N ASP A 461 -8.67 39.58 8.99
CA ASP A 461 -9.72 38.65 8.54
C ASP A 461 -10.69 39.32 7.54
N GLY A 462 -11.62 38.55 6.99
CA GLY A 462 -12.57 39.05 6.00
C GLY A 462 -13.47 40.18 6.54
N ASN A 463 -13.79 40.18 7.83
CA ASN A 463 -14.63 41.23 8.46
C ASN A 463 -13.83 42.53 8.58
N ALA A 464 -12.60 42.46 9.06
CA ALA A 464 -11.70 43.62 9.14
C ALA A 464 -11.42 44.21 7.75
N ILE A 465 -11.26 43.37 6.71
CA ILE A 465 -11.11 43.82 5.31
C ILE A 465 -12.35 44.57 4.84
N MET A 466 -13.54 44.02 5.08
CA MET A 466 -14.82 44.66 4.71
C MET A 466 -15.01 45.98 5.42
N GLU A 467 -14.73 46.03 6.73
CA GLU A 467 -14.85 47.24 7.55
C GLU A 467 -13.84 48.32 7.07
N LEU A 468 -12.56 47.95 6.86
CA LEU A 468 -11.52 48.88 6.47
C LEU A 468 -11.73 49.51 5.08
N LEU A 469 -12.21 48.68 4.13
CA LEU A 469 -12.45 49.08 2.76
C LEU A 469 -13.89 49.54 2.46
N GLY A 470 -14.83 49.38 3.42
CA GLY A 470 -16.23 49.74 3.20
C GLY A 470 -16.93 48.92 2.13
N ILE A 471 -16.48 47.67 1.88
CA ILE A 471 -16.99 46.83 0.80
C ILE A 471 -17.91 45.72 1.32
N PRO A 472 -18.94 45.31 0.56
CA PRO A 472 -19.79 44.17 0.96
C PRO A 472 -19.09 42.83 0.77
N PRO A 473 -19.61 41.75 1.41
CA PRO A 473 -19.13 40.40 1.17
C PRO A 473 -19.14 40.05 -0.32
N GLY A 474 -18.01 39.55 -0.84
CA GLY A 474 -17.94 39.21 -2.26
C GLY A 474 -16.51 38.85 -2.76
N PRO A 475 -16.37 38.67 -4.08
CA PRO A 475 -15.10 38.27 -4.69
C PRO A 475 -13.94 39.24 -4.39
N LEU A 476 -14.24 40.50 -4.12
CA LEU A 476 -13.24 41.53 -3.84
C LEU A 476 -12.58 41.33 -2.48
N VAL A 477 -13.37 40.94 -1.45
CA VAL A 477 -12.84 40.53 -0.14
C VAL A 477 -11.88 39.35 -0.30
N GLY A 478 -12.22 38.39 -1.16
CA GLY A 478 -11.34 37.25 -1.48
C GLY A 478 -10.05 37.63 -2.20
N LYS A 479 -10.05 38.70 -3.04
CA LYS A 479 -8.84 39.23 -3.66
C LYS A 479 -7.94 39.94 -2.63
N ALA A 480 -8.53 40.80 -1.81
CA ALA A 480 -7.84 41.49 -0.73
C ALA A 480 -7.22 40.51 0.28
N TRP A 481 -7.97 39.50 0.67
CA TRP A 481 -7.50 38.44 1.56
C TRP A 481 -6.30 37.68 0.98
N ARG A 482 -6.35 37.35 -0.33
CA ARG A 482 -5.22 36.69 -1.02
C ARG A 482 -4.01 37.58 -1.09
N HIS A 483 -4.18 38.87 -1.40
CA HIS A 483 -3.09 39.85 -1.42
C HIS A 483 -2.36 39.92 -0.07
N LEU A 484 -3.11 40.06 1.04
CA LEU A 484 -2.53 40.07 2.38
C LEU A 484 -1.85 38.73 2.75
N LYS A 485 -2.41 37.60 2.28
CA LYS A 485 -1.78 36.29 2.47
C LYS A 485 -0.44 36.18 1.73
N GLU A 486 -0.38 36.63 0.48
CA GLU A 486 0.86 36.67 -0.30
C GLU A 486 1.91 37.57 0.37
N LEU A 487 1.48 38.73 0.86
CA LEU A 487 2.35 39.66 1.57
C LEU A 487 2.93 39.05 2.83
N ARG A 488 2.11 38.33 3.60
CA ARG A 488 2.56 37.61 4.80
C ARG A 488 3.55 36.47 4.48
N LEU A 489 3.34 35.78 3.37
CA LEU A 489 4.31 34.76 2.93
C LEU A 489 5.64 35.38 2.51
N ASP A 490 5.63 36.58 1.94
CA ASP A 490 6.84 37.26 1.49
C ASP A 490 7.61 37.93 2.62
N ARG A 491 6.93 38.61 3.51
CA ARG A 491 7.54 39.47 4.54
C ARG A 491 7.50 38.90 5.96
N GLY A 492 6.71 37.86 6.21
CA GLY A 492 6.40 37.36 7.55
C GLY A 492 5.19 38.07 8.16
N PRO A 493 4.92 37.87 9.47
CA PRO A 493 3.84 38.51 10.19
C PRO A 493 3.93 40.03 10.11
N LEU A 494 2.81 40.69 9.82
CA LEU A 494 2.66 42.13 9.83
C LEU A 494 1.93 42.56 11.10
N SER A 495 2.27 43.72 11.62
CA SER A 495 1.39 44.36 12.60
C SER A 495 0.06 44.72 11.96
N ARG A 496 -0.98 44.90 12.77
CA ARG A 496 -2.31 45.30 12.27
C ARG A 496 -2.22 46.60 11.44
N ASP A 497 -1.47 47.58 11.92
CA ASP A 497 -1.33 48.87 11.26
C ASP A 497 -0.62 48.75 9.89
N GLU A 498 0.41 47.92 9.81
CA GLU A 498 1.10 47.63 8.54
C GLU A 498 0.17 46.92 7.54
N ALA A 499 -0.57 45.92 8.00
CA ALA A 499 -1.53 45.21 7.17
C ALA A 499 -2.64 46.12 6.66
N GLU A 500 -3.14 47.05 7.48
CA GLU A 500 -4.12 48.05 7.10
C GLU A 500 -3.58 49.06 6.06
N GLN A 501 -2.32 49.50 6.25
CA GLN A 501 -1.66 50.40 5.29
C GLN A 501 -1.44 49.72 3.94
N GLU A 502 -0.96 48.50 3.93
CA GLU A 502 -0.75 47.75 2.68
C GLU A 502 -2.07 47.45 1.97
N LEU A 503 -3.14 47.14 2.73
CA LEU A 503 -4.45 46.90 2.14
C LEU A 503 -5.03 48.18 1.51
N ARG A 504 -4.86 49.35 2.13
CA ARG A 504 -5.25 50.65 1.54
C ARG A 504 -4.45 50.96 0.28
N ARG A 505 -3.13 50.70 0.29
CA ARG A 505 -2.26 50.87 -0.88
C ARG A 505 -2.73 49.97 -2.03
N TRP A 506 -2.94 48.71 -1.78
CA TRP A 506 -3.47 47.75 -2.75
C TRP A 506 -4.83 48.17 -3.32
N ALA A 507 -5.73 48.66 -2.49
CA ALA A 507 -7.03 49.13 -2.93
C ALA A 507 -6.93 50.39 -3.85
N THR A 508 -5.92 51.24 -3.64
CA THR A 508 -5.62 52.38 -4.50
C THR A 508 -5.07 51.92 -5.84
N ASP A 509 -4.13 50.98 -5.85
CA ASP A 509 -3.50 50.44 -7.03
C ASP A 509 -4.49 49.67 -7.94
N GLU A 510 -5.46 48.95 -7.34
CA GLU A 510 -6.55 48.26 -8.05
C GLU A 510 -7.68 49.20 -8.51
N GLY A 511 -7.60 50.50 -8.24
CA GLY A 511 -8.63 51.50 -8.62
C GLY A 511 -9.93 51.37 -7.82
N ILE A 512 -9.88 50.75 -6.66
CA ILE A 512 -11.03 50.53 -5.76
C ILE A 512 -11.20 51.72 -4.83
N ALA A 513 -10.13 52.48 -4.61
CA ALA A 513 -10.11 53.61 -3.68
C ALA A 513 -11.16 54.69 -4.01
N ASP A 514 -11.48 54.89 -5.27
CA ASP A 514 -12.50 55.85 -5.74
C ASP A 514 -13.96 55.38 -5.49
N GLN A 515 -14.12 54.12 -5.11
CA GLN A 515 -15.43 53.53 -4.80
C GLN A 515 -15.65 53.37 -3.29
N LEU A 516 -14.66 53.74 -2.48
CA LEU A 516 -14.77 53.62 -1.00
C LEU A 516 -15.57 54.78 -0.41
N PRO A 517 -16.42 54.56 0.57
CA PRO A 517 -17.09 55.64 1.33
C PRO A 517 -16.00 56.49 2.02
N ARG A 518 -16.13 57.80 1.93
CA ARG A 518 -15.27 58.79 2.59
C ARG A 518 -15.42 58.77 4.09
#